data_83592485d77578d76653ddcb9245a128
#
_entry.id   83592485d77578d76653ddcb9245a128
#
_cell.length_a   1.000
_cell.length_b   1.000
_cell.length_c   1.000
_cell.angle_alpha   90.00
_cell.angle_beta   90.00
_cell.angle_gamma   90.00
#
_symmetry.space_group_name_H-M   'P 1'
#
loop_
_entity.id
_entity.type
_entity.pdbx_description
1 polymer ?
#
loop_
_entity_poly.entity_id
_entity_poly.type
_entity_poly.pdbx_seq_one_letter_code
_entity_poly.pdbx_strand_id
1 'polypeptide(L)'
;MTNTDTATSSVIDHDPISRAIVDLLQESDPAVADILAAEADRQSSTLELIASENHVTGPVMHAVGTWMTNKYAEGYPGKRYYGGCVHHDAVEDLARDRAK
;
A
#
# COMPACT_ATOMS: atom_id res chain seq x y z
N MET A 1 -29.89 -3.17 10.56
CA MET A 1 -28.63 -3.34 10.55
C MET A 1 -28.03 -3.76 9.27
N THR A 2 -28.68 -4.30 8.45
CA THR A 2 -28.13 -4.71 7.18
C THR A 2 -27.57 -3.57 6.37
N ASN A 3 -28.12 -2.37 6.50
CA ASN A 3 -27.55 -1.25 5.78
C ASN A 3 -26.15 -0.90 6.23
N THR A 4 -25.84 -1.24 7.45
CA THR A 4 -24.52 -1.01 7.97
C THR A 4 -23.49 -1.77 7.18
N ASP A 5 -23.80 -3.01 6.81
CA ASP A 5 -22.86 -3.81 6.04
C ASP A 5 -22.59 -3.23 4.67
N THR A 6 -23.66 -2.73 4.03
CA THR A 6 -23.50 -2.12 2.72
C THR A 6 -22.72 -0.82 2.83
N ALA A 7 -23.03 -0.01 3.84
CA ALA A 7 -22.39 1.28 4.01
C ALA A 7 -20.90 1.16 4.33
N THR A 8 -20.48 0.04 4.96
CA THR A 8 -19.09 -0.16 5.33
C THR A 8 -18.29 -0.92 4.28
N SER A 9 -18.95 -1.30 3.17
CA SER A 9 -18.23 -1.99 2.11
C SER A 9 -17.23 -1.03 1.47
N SER A 10 -15.97 -1.26 1.71
CA SER A 10 -14.88 -0.42 1.23
C SER A 10 -13.81 -1.30 0.61
N VAL A 11 -12.74 -0.68 0.14
CA VAL A 11 -11.60 -1.43 -0.39
C VAL A 11 -11.02 -2.38 0.65
N ILE A 12 -11.16 -2.06 1.93
CA ILE A 12 -10.68 -2.93 3.01
C ILE A 12 -11.43 -4.26 2.99
N ASP A 13 -12.74 -4.21 2.80
CA ASP A 13 -13.56 -5.42 2.85
C ASP A 13 -13.36 -6.32 1.63
N HIS A 14 -12.88 -5.76 0.53
CA HIS A 14 -12.65 -6.51 -0.70
C HIS A 14 -11.21 -7.00 -0.86
N ASP A 15 -10.35 -6.64 0.07
CA ASP A 15 -8.94 -7.01 0.02
C ASP A 15 -8.54 -7.65 1.35
N PRO A 16 -8.39 -8.99 1.37
CA PRO A 16 -8.04 -9.70 2.60
C PRO A 16 -6.77 -9.22 3.28
N ILE A 17 -5.79 -8.75 2.51
CA ILE A 17 -4.54 -8.24 3.07
C ILE A 17 -4.77 -6.91 3.78
N SER A 18 -5.51 -5.99 3.15
CA SER A 18 -5.87 -4.73 3.79
C SER A 18 -6.63 -4.97 5.09
N ARG A 19 -7.55 -5.93 5.09
CA ARG A 19 -8.29 -6.27 6.29
C ARG A 19 -7.37 -6.79 7.38
N ALA A 20 -6.44 -7.66 7.04
CA ALA A 20 -5.50 -8.20 8.00
C ALA A 20 -4.60 -7.10 8.60
N ILE A 21 -4.17 -6.15 7.78
CA ILE A 21 -3.35 -5.04 8.25
C ILE A 21 -4.12 -4.16 9.23
N VAL A 22 -5.37 -3.83 8.91
CA VAL A 22 -6.19 -3.03 9.80
C VAL A 22 -6.45 -3.76 11.12
N ASP A 23 -6.75 -5.06 11.05
CA ASP A 23 -6.98 -5.85 12.25
C ASP A 23 -5.73 -5.93 13.13
N LEU A 24 -4.57 -6.10 12.52
CA LEU A 24 -3.30 -6.12 13.24
C LEU A 24 -3.04 -4.77 13.94
N LEU A 25 -3.28 -3.68 13.23
CA LEU A 25 -3.07 -2.34 13.78
C LEU A 25 -4.08 -2.00 14.86
N GLN A 26 -5.29 -2.55 14.80
CA GLN A 26 -6.26 -2.35 15.87
C GLN A 26 -5.74 -2.86 17.21
N GLU A 27 -4.96 -3.92 17.19
CA GLU A 27 -4.37 -4.48 18.40
C GLU A 27 -3.20 -3.65 18.91
N SER A 28 -2.36 -3.12 18.00
CA SER A 28 -1.13 -2.45 18.39
C SER A 28 -1.27 -0.94 18.49
N ASP A 29 -2.09 -0.34 17.64
CA ASP A 29 -2.29 1.12 17.62
C ASP A 29 -3.67 1.43 17.01
N PRO A 30 -4.73 1.34 17.82
CA PRO A 30 -6.08 1.56 17.32
C PRO A 30 -6.29 2.97 16.76
N ALA A 31 -5.58 3.97 17.23
CA ALA A 31 -5.74 5.33 16.70
C ALA A 31 -5.30 5.39 15.24
N VAL A 32 -4.17 4.77 14.91
CA VAL A 32 -3.71 4.70 13.53
C VAL A 32 -4.66 3.85 12.69
N ALA A 33 -5.09 2.72 13.22
CA ALA A 33 -6.02 1.83 12.50
C ALA A 33 -7.32 2.55 12.14
N ASP A 34 -7.85 3.34 13.06
CA ASP A 34 -9.09 4.09 12.82
C ASP A 34 -8.91 5.14 11.73
N ILE A 35 -7.76 5.81 11.71
CA ILE A 35 -7.45 6.80 10.68
C ILE A 35 -7.35 6.14 9.30
N LEU A 36 -6.67 5.01 9.23
CA LEU A 36 -6.53 4.29 7.96
C LEU A 36 -7.86 3.78 7.44
N ALA A 37 -8.71 3.26 8.33
CA ALA A 37 -10.05 2.84 7.94
C ALA A 37 -10.89 4.00 7.45
N ALA A 38 -10.79 5.14 8.12
CA ALA A 38 -11.51 6.35 7.71
C ALA A 38 -11.05 6.83 6.33
N GLU A 39 -9.76 6.75 6.04
CA GLU A 39 -9.25 7.12 4.72
C GLU A 39 -9.74 6.16 3.63
N ALA A 40 -9.78 4.86 3.92
CA ALA A 40 -10.33 3.90 2.98
C ALA A 40 -11.79 4.19 2.66
N ASP A 41 -12.57 4.55 3.68
CA ASP A 41 -13.97 4.93 3.50
C ASP A 41 -14.08 6.20 2.67
N ARG A 42 -13.23 7.19 2.93
CA ARG A 42 -13.24 8.42 2.16
C ARG A 42 -12.99 8.13 0.68
N GLN A 43 -11.98 7.33 0.39
CA GLN A 43 -11.65 6.99 -1.00
C GLN A 43 -12.77 6.20 -1.68
N SER A 44 -13.46 5.35 -0.94
CA SER A 44 -14.56 4.55 -1.48
C SER A 44 -15.81 5.36 -1.77
N SER A 45 -16.01 6.44 -1.03
CA SER A 45 -17.27 7.21 -1.08
C SER A 45 -17.15 8.53 -1.81
N THR A 46 -15.98 8.91 -2.28
CA THR A 46 -15.77 10.17 -2.97
C THR A 46 -15.22 9.95 -4.37
N LEU A 47 -15.49 10.92 -5.23
CA LEU A 47 -14.97 10.90 -6.59
C LEU A 47 -13.66 11.66 -6.64
N GLU A 48 -12.61 11.02 -7.15
CA GLU A 48 -11.31 11.64 -7.27
C GLU A 48 -11.17 12.37 -8.59
N LEU A 49 -11.02 13.68 -8.53
CA LEU A 49 -10.94 14.52 -9.72
C LEU A 49 -9.54 15.08 -9.99
N ILE A 50 -8.58 14.75 -9.14
CA ILE A 50 -7.20 15.17 -9.36
C ILE A 50 -6.57 14.21 -10.36
N ALA A 51 -6.19 14.74 -11.54
CA ALA A 51 -5.76 13.90 -12.65
C ALA A 51 -4.49 13.08 -12.36
N SER A 52 -3.68 13.52 -11.41
CA SER A 52 -2.45 12.81 -11.07
C SER A 52 -2.63 11.73 -10.01
N GLU A 53 -3.82 11.59 -9.45
CA GLU A 53 -4.09 10.57 -8.46
C GLU A 53 -4.82 9.39 -9.08
N ASN A 54 -4.52 8.19 -8.59
CA ASN A 54 -5.16 6.98 -9.08
C ASN A 54 -5.19 5.93 -7.97
N HIS A 55 -6.11 5.01 -8.09
CA HIS A 55 -6.19 3.87 -7.18
C HIS A 55 -5.29 2.76 -7.70
N VAL A 56 -4.43 2.26 -6.82
CA VAL A 56 -3.60 1.10 -7.16
C VAL A 56 -4.31 -0.19 -6.76
N THR A 57 -3.89 -1.29 -7.38
CA THR A 57 -4.40 -2.60 -6.99
C THR A 57 -3.83 -3.01 -5.63
N GLY A 58 -4.50 -3.95 -4.98
CA GLY A 58 -4.03 -4.47 -3.69
C GLY A 58 -2.58 -4.94 -3.71
N PRO A 59 -2.17 -5.79 -4.67
CA PRO A 59 -0.78 -6.25 -4.73
C PRO A 59 0.25 -5.13 -4.82
N VAL A 60 -0.03 -4.09 -5.59
CA VAL A 60 0.88 -2.94 -5.71
C VAL A 60 0.99 -2.22 -4.36
N MET A 61 -0.15 -1.94 -3.74
CA MET A 61 -0.18 -1.26 -2.46
C MET A 61 0.58 -2.03 -1.38
N HIS A 62 0.40 -3.33 -1.34
CA HIS A 62 1.00 -4.16 -0.29
C HIS A 62 2.48 -4.44 -0.54
N ALA A 63 2.93 -4.42 -1.79
CA ALA A 63 4.35 -4.55 -2.09
C ALA A 63 5.17 -3.40 -1.49
N VAL A 64 4.59 -2.21 -1.43
CA VAL A 64 5.29 -1.02 -0.91
C VAL A 64 5.60 -1.15 0.58
N GLY A 65 4.73 -1.81 1.34
CA GLY A 65 4.89 -1.94 2.78
C GLY A 65 5.65 -3.17 3.25
N THR A 66 6.43 -3.79 2.39
CA THR A 66 7.18 -5.01 2.74
C THR A 66 8.54 -4.69 3.35
N TRP A 67 9.38 -5.73 3.48
CA TRP A 67 10.72 -5.61 4.08
C TRP A 67 11.61 -4.60 3.38
N MET A 68 11.33 -4.28 2.14
CA MET A 68 12.09 -3.27 1.41
C MET A 68 12.00 -1.89 2.06
N THR A 69 10.96 -1.66 2.86
CA THR A 69 10.80 -0.45 3.66
C THR A 69 11.97 -0.22 4.62
N ASN A 70 12.63 -1.29 5.06
CA ASN A 70 13.69 -1.22 6.06
C ASN A 70 15.06 -0.85 5.49
N LYS A 71 15.20 -0.69 4.18
CA LYS A 71 16.51 -0.56 3.56
C LYS A 71 16.65 0.73 2.76
N TYR A 72 17.71 1.48 3.04
CA TYR A 72 18.11 2.59 2.20
C TYR A 72 18.72 2.05 0.91
N ALA A 73 18.23 2.54 -0.23
CA ALA A 73 18.72 2.13 -1.53
C ALA A 73 19.06 3.34 -2.40
N GLU A 74 19.65 4.34 -1.78
CA GLU A 74 20.02 5.59 -2.46
C GLU A 74 20.98 5.29 -3.61
N GLY A 75 20.71 5.90 -4.78
CA GLY A 75 21.47 5.63 -6.00
C GLY A 75 20.64 4.85 -7.00
N TYR A 76 21.31 4.10 -7.86
CA TYR A 76 20.69 3.32 -8.92
C TYR A 76 21.24 1.91 -8.92
N PRO A 77 20.55 0.95 -9.57
CA PRO A 77 21.07 -0.42 -9.65
C PRO A 77 22.53 -0.48 -10.11
N GLY A 78 23.34 -1.18 -9.33
CA GLY A 78 24.77 -1.27 -9.58
C GLY A 78 25.57 -0.06 -9.17
N LYS A 79 24.92 1.03 -8.74
CA LYS A 79 25.57 2.29 -8.38
C LYS A 79 24.94 2.85 -7.11
N ARG A 80 24.98 2.08 -6.04
CA ARG A 80 24.38 2.47 -4.76
C ARG A 80 25.42 3.10 -3.85
N TYR A 81 24.96 3.97 -2.98
CA TYR A 81 25.81 4.55 -1.94
C TYR A 81 26.06 3.59 -0.79
N TYR A 82 25.20 2.60 -0.61
CA TYR A 82 25.28 1.65 0.50
C TYR A 82 25.24 0.22 -0.02
N GLY A 83 25.84 -0.70 0.74
CA GLY A 83 25.79 -2.12 0.40
C GLY A 83 24.45 -2.75 0.75
N GLY A 84 24.27 -3.99 0.30
CA GLY A 84 23.08 -4.76 0.64
C GLY A 84 21.86 -4.48 -0.21
N CYS A 85 22.04 -3.93 -1.40
CA CYS A 85 20.95 -3.53 -2.28
C CYS A 85 20.69 -4.50 -3.43
N VAL A 86 21.18 -5.72 -3.34
CA VAL A 86 21.10 -6.66 -4.47
C VAL A 86 19.64 -6.92 -4.88
N HIS A 87 18.72 -7.02 -3.93
CA HIS A 87 17.32 -7.26 -4.24
C HIS A 87 16.58 -5.99 -4.64
N HIS A 88 17.00 -4.84 -4.13
CA HIS A 88 16.50 -3.55 -4.59
C HIS A 88 16.91 -3.31 -6.05
N ASP A 89 18.13 -3.66 -6.40
CA ASP A 89 18.57 -3.60 -7.79
C ASP A 89 17.71 -4.47 -8.67
N ALA A 90 17.41 -5.69 -8.20
CA ALA A 90 16.60 -6.63 -8.97
C ALA A 90 15.18 -6.12 -9.22
N VAL A 91 14.53 -5.55 -8.20
CA VAL A 91 13.15 -5.07 -8.37
C VAL A 91 13.12 -3.84 -9.27
N GLU A 92 14.09 -2.95 -9.15
CA GLU A 92 14.15 -1.78 -10.01
C GLU A 92 14.46 -2.14 -11.46
N ASP A 93 15.38 -3.09 -11.70
CA ASP A 93 15.67 -3.56 -13.04
C ASP A 93 14.44 -4.22 -13.65
N LEU A 94 13.72 -5.04 -12.88
CA LEU A 94 12.50 -5.68 -13.35
C LEU A 94 11.44 -4.65 -13.72
N ALA A 95 11.28 -3.62 -12.90
CA ALA A 95 10.31 -2.57 -13.16
C ALA A 95 10.64 -1.83 -14.46
N ARG A 96 11.92 -1.51 -14.67
CA ARG A 96 12.34 -0.84 -15.90
C ARG A 96 12.12 -1.72 -17.12
N ASP A 97 12.45 -3.00 -17.01
CA ASP A 97 12.25 -3.92 -18.12
C ASP A 97 10.79 -4.08 -18.50
N ARG A 98 9.91 -4.13 -17.51
CA ARG A 98 8.48 -4.24 -17.75
C ARG A 98 7.85 -2.95 -18.28
N ALA A 99 8.46 -1.81 -17.99
CA ALA A 99 7.98 -0.53 -18.50
C ALA A 99 8.31 -0.31 -19.98
N LYS A 100 9.28 -1.03 -20.51
CA LYS A 100 9.65 -0.96 -21.93
C LYS A 100 8.63 -1.68 -22.79
#